data_76b9040cfbb520684c40be27f23c08e9
#
_entry.id   76b9040cfbb520684c40be27f23c08e9
#
_cell.length_a   1.000
_cell.length_b   1.000
_cell.length_c   1.000
_cell.angle_alpha   90.00
_cell.angle_beta   90.00
_cell.angle_gamma   90.00
#
_symmetry.space_group_name_H-M   'P 1'
#
loop_
_entity.id
_entity.type
_entity.pdbx_description
1 polymer ?
#
loop_
_entity_poly.entity_id
_entity_poly.type
_entity_poly.pdbx_seq_one_letter_code
_entity_poly.pdbx_strand_id
1 'polypeptide(L)'
;MKTKFLIGGRGSGITTALIREASENDYVIITSNHANRNFIQHQCEILGVKCPRVVTVDEVTKNKCRGLCFDRVEKVVIDNADIVFHLLLSSYGIYASIATIGASIE
;
A
#
# COMPACT_ATOMS: atom_id res chain seq x y z
N MET A 1 -7.98 16.47 -2.38
CA MET A 1 -7.81 15.13 -1.79
C MET A 1 -6.58 15.14 -0.89
N LYS A 2 -6.71 14.64 0.32
CA LYS A 2 -5.60 14.61 1.26
C LYS A 2 -5.17 13.17 1.51
N THR A 3 -3.86 12.96 1.62
CA THR A 3 -3.31 11.66 1.96
C THR A 3 -2.98 11.65 3.45
N LYS A 4 -3.54 10.69 4.15
CA LYS A 4 -3.25 10.47 5.56
C LYS A 4 -2.05 9.51 5.67
N PHE A 5 -1.04 9.90 6.43
CA PHE A 5 0.11 9.05 6.68
C PHE A 5 0.05 8.46 8.08
N LEU A 6 0.12 7.14 8.17
CA LEU A 6 0.29 6.42 9.43
C LEU A 6 1.77 6.09 9.56
N ILE A 7 2.43 6.68 10.54
CA ILE A 7 3.87 6.54 10.73
C ILE A 7 4.11 5.83 12.07
N GLY A 8 4.87 4.76 12.01
CA GLY A 8 5.19 4.02 13.22
C GLY A 8 6.19 2.92 12.93
N GLY A 9 6.86 2.45 13.97
CA GLY A 9 7.76 1.32 13.89
C GLY A 9 7.04 -0.01 13.96
N ARG A 10 7.81 -1.09 13.99
CA ARG A 10 7.27 -2.44 14.17
C ARG A 10 6.49 -2.55 15.47
N GLY A 11 5.37 -3.23 15.44
CA GLY A 11 4.53 -3.44 16.61
C GLY A 11 3.67 -2.25 16.98
N SER A 12 3.65 -1.18 16.18
CA SER A 12 2.83 -0.01 16.47
C SER A 12 1.36 -0.17 16.04
N GLY A 13 1.01 -1.26 15.36
CA GLY A 13 -0.35 -1.52 14.92
C GLY A 13 -0.77 -0.81 13.63
N ILE A 14 0.17 -0.16 12.94
CA ILE A 14 -0.16 0.57 11.70
C ILE A 14 -0.63 -0.37 10.58
N THR A 15 -0.05 -1.55 10.45
CA THR A 15 -0.47 -2.53 9.45
C THR A 15 -1.90 -3.00 9.71
N THR A 16 -2.24 -3.26 10.98
CA THR A 16 -3.60 -3.65 11.36
C THR A 16 -4.59 -2.53 11.03
N ALA A 17 -4.25 -1.29 11.35
CA ALA A 17 -5.11 -0.13 11.05
C ALA A 17 -5.33 0.02 9.55
N LEU A 18 -4.28 -0.14 8.75
CA LEU A 18 -4.34 -0.06 7.30
C LEU A 18 -5.24 -1.15 6.71
N ILE A 19 -5.09 -2.39 7.19
CA ILE A 19 -5.91 -3.53 6.74
C ILE A 19 -7.39 -3.29 7.06
N ARG A 20 -7.70 -2.82 8.26
CA ARG A 20 -9.08 -2.54 8.66
C ARG A 20 -9.69 -1.44 7.80
N GLU A 21 -8.95 -0.36 7.56
CA GLU A 21 -9.40 0.73 6.70
C GLU A 21 -9.72 0.23 5.28
N ALA A 22 -8.80 -0.56 4.71
CA ALA A 22 -8.98 -1.11 3.38
C ALA A 22 -10.14 -2.10 3.30
N SER A 23 -10.27 -2.96 4.32
CA SER A 23 -11.34 -3.96 4.36
C SER A 23 -12.72 -3.32 4.50
N GLU A 24 -12.85 -2.32 5.36
CA GLU A 24 -14.13 -1.63 5.61
C GLU A 24 -14.60 -0.82 4.41
N ASN A 25 -13.68 -0.27 3.64
CA ASN A 25 -14.00 0.62 2.53
C ASN A 25 -13.80 -0.02 1.15
N ASP A 26 -13.41 -1.29 1.13
CA ASP A 26 -13.13 -2.02 -0.10
C ASP A 26 -12.05 -1.34 -0.95
N TYR A 27 -11.02 -0.83 -0.29
CA TYR A 27 -9.87 -0.21 -0.99
C TYR A 27 -8.86 -1.25 -1.42
N VAL A 28 -8.14 -0.97 -2.49
CA VAL A 28 -7.00 -1.80 -2.93
C VAL A 28 -5.77 -1.42 -2.11
N ILE A 29 -5.02 -2.43 -1.67
CA ILE A 29 -3.74 -2.22 -0.98
C ILE A 29 -2.61 -2.37 -1.99
N ILE A 30 -1.72 -1.38 -2.04
CA ILE A 30 -0.47 -1.47 -2.80
C ILE A 30 0.65 -1.76 -1.81
N THR A 31 1.41 -2.81 -2.06
CA THR A 31 2.55 -3.19 -1.23
C THR A 31 3.78 -3.44 -2.08
N SER A 32 4.93 -3.63 -1.44
CA SER A 32 6.21 -3.69 -2.13
C SER A 32 6.42 -4.95 -2.97
N ASN A 33 6.12 -6.13 -2.43
CA ASN A 33 6.43 -7.41 -3.09
C ASN A 33 5.46 -8.52 -2.67
N HIS A 34 5.64 -9.69 -3.27
CA HIS A 34 4.77 -10.84 -3.01
C HIS A 34 4.86 -11.36 -1.59
N ALA A 35 6.02 -11.29 -0.96
CA ALA A 35 6.19 -11.72 0.43
C ALA A 35 5.33 -10.86 1.37
N ASN A 36 5.33 -9.55 1.16
CA ASN A 36 4.49 -8.63 1.93
C ASN A 36 3.02 -8.83 1.63
N ARG A 37 2.66 -9.11 0.38
CA ARG A 37 1.27 -9.45 0.04
C ARG A 37 0.81 -10.68 0.81
N ASN A 38 1.61 -11.74 0.84
CA ASN A 38 1.27 -12.95 1.57
C ASN A 38 1.13 -12.68 3.06
N PHE A 39 2.00 -11.83 3.62
CA PHE A 39 1.91 -11.43 5.01
C PHE A 39 0.59 -10.69 5.29
N ILE A 40 0.20 -9.75 4.44
CA ILE A 40 -1.07 -9.02 4.59
C ILE A 40 -2.25 -9.97 4.52
N GLN A 41 -2.27 -10.87 3.55
CA GLN A 41 -3.34 -11.86 3.41
C GLN A 41 -3.46 -12.74 4.65
N HIS A 42 -2.34 -13.16 5.22
CA HIS A 42 -2.32 -13.94 6.45
C HIS A 42 -2.84 -13.14 7.64
N GLN A 43 -2.46 -11.85 7.72
CA GLN A 43 -2.98 -10.97 8.78
C GLN A 43 -4.49 -10.79 8.67
N CYS A 44 -5.04 -10.71 7.46
CA CYS A 44 -6.50 -10.65 7.26
C CYS A 44 -7.19 -11.89 7.83
N GLU A 45 -6.61 -13.07 7.62
CA GLU A 45 -7.14 -14.31 8.20
C GLU A 45 -7.12 -14.27 9.72
N ILE A 46 -6.02 -13.83 10.32
CA ILE A 46 -5.87 -13.71 11.77
C ILE A 46 -6.90 -12.73 12.34
N LEU A 47 -7.09 -11.59 11.67
CA LEU A 47 -8.04 -10.57 12.11
C LEU A 47 -9.49 -10.95 11.85
N GLY A 48 -9.74 -11.97 11.03
CA GLY A 48 -11.10 -12.37 10.67
C GLY A 48 -11.84 -11.35 9.84
N VAL A 49 -11.13 -10.55 9.04
CA VAL A 49 -11.73 -9.55 8.17
C VAL A 49 -11.67 -10.01 6.72
N LYS A 50 -12.57 -9.44 5.88
CA LYS A 50 -12.51 -9.67 4.45
C LYS A 50 -11.19 -9.16 3.91
N CYS A 51 -10.45 -10.02 3.20
CA CYS A 51 -9.16 -9.62 2.65
C CYS A 51 -9.36 -8.67 1.46
N PRO A 52 -8.83 -7.45 1.53
CA PRO A 52 -8.85 -6.55 0.37
C PRO A 52 -7.99 -7.09 -0.76
N ARG A 53 -8.19 -6.58 -1.96
CA ARG A 53 -7.30 -6.87 -3.06
C ARG A 53 -5.94 -6.24 -2.79
N VAL A 54 -4.87 -7.03 -2.88
CA VAL A 54 -3.50 -6.57 -2.65
C VAL A 54 -2.72 -6.71 -3.94
N VAL A 55 -2.11 -5.62 -4.39
CA VAL A 55 -1.26 -5.61 -5.58
C VAL A 55 0.14 -5.16 -5.21
N THR A 56 1.12 -5.61 -5.96
CA THR A 56 2.52 -5.22 -5.76
C THR A 56 2.89 -4.07 -6.69
N VAL A 57 4.00 -3.39 -6.37
CA VAL A 57 4.54 -2.34 -7.22
C VAL A 57 4.84 -2.88 -8.63
N ASP A 58 5.38 -4.10 -8.72
CA ASP A 58 5.69 -4.71 -10.00
C ASP A 58 4.44 -4.89 -10.86
N GLU A 59 3.34 -5.32 -10.27
CA GLU A 59 2.07 -5.46 -10.97
C GLU A 59 1.54 -4.10 -11.45
N VAL A 60 1.67 -3.06 -10.63
CA VAL A 60 1.22 -1.71 -10.99
C VAL A 60 2.04 -1.15 -12.15
N THR A 61 3.38 -1.25 -12.06
CA THR A 61 4.28 -0.65 -13.05
C THR A 61 4.28 -1.39 -14.37
N LYS A 62 3.97 -2.68 -14.39
CA LYS A 62 3.96 -3.50 -15.60
C LYS A 62 2.56 -3.74 -16.16
N ASN A 63 1.58 -2.98 -15.70
CA ASN A 63 0.19 -3.11 -16.14
C ASN A 63 -0.39 -4.52 -15.98
N LYS A 64 0.04 -5.23 -14.93
CA LYS A 64 -0.44 -6.58 -14.64
C LYS A 64 -1.62 -6.60 -13.68
N CYS A 65 -2.19 -5.42 -13.39
CA CYS A 65 -3.33 -5.29 -12.50
C CYS A 65 -4.64 -5.46 -13.26
N ARG A 66 -4.88 -6.64 -13.80
CA ARG A 66 -6.11 -6.95 -14.52
C ARG A 66 -7.31 -6.82 -13.58
N GLY A 67 -8.35 -6.16 -14.07
CA GLY A 67 -9.56 -5.93 -13.30
C GLY A 67 -9.51 -4.70 -12.40
N LEU A 68 -8.40 -3.98 -12.36
CA LEU A 68 -8.34 -2.65 -11.78
C LEU A 68 -8.53 -1.62 -12.89
N CYS A 69 -9.47 -0.71 -12.66
CA CYS A 69 -9.79 0.33 -13.63
C CYS A 69 -9.06 1.61 -13.21
N PHE A 70 -7.88 1.85 -13.78
CA PHE A 70 -7.09 3.04 -13.48
C PHE A 70 -7.44 4.24 -14.36
N ASP A 71 -8.41 4.11 -15.24
CA ASP A 71 -8.92 5.22 -16.07
C ASP A 71 -9.85 6.15 -15.28
N ARG A 72 -10.15 5.80 -14.03
CA ARG A 72 -10.87 6.65 -13.08
C ARG A 72 -10.09 6.73 -11.77
N VAL A 73 -10.43 7.72 -10.94
CA VAL A 73 -9.77 7.90 -9.65
C VAL A 73 -10.16 6.75 -8.72
N GLU A 74 -9.17 5.94 -8.36
CA GLU A 74 -9.32 4.88 -7.38
C GLU A 74 -8.69 5.29 -6.07
N LYS A 75 -9.35 4.97 -4.96
CA LYS A 75 -8.75 5.16 -3.64
C LYS A 75 -7.98 3.90 -3.29
N VAL A 76 -6.72 4.09 -2.95
CA VAL A 76 -5.83 3.01 -2.55
C VAL A 76 -5.22 3.31 -1.20
N VAL A 77 -4.80 2.27 -0.50
CA VAL A 77 -3.94 2.41 0.67
C VAL A 77 -2.58 1.82 0.33
N ILE A 78 -1.53 2.40 0.87
CA ILE A 78 -0.16 2.00 0.53
C ILE A 78 0.54 1.52 1.80
N ASP A 79 0.97 0.26 1.77
CA ASP A 79 1.71 -0.35 2.86
C ASP A 79 3.21 -0.15 2.62
N ASN A 80 3.93 0.34 3.64
CA ASN A 80 5.35 0.68 3.52
C ASN A 80 5.62 1.68 2.40
N ALA A 81 5.01 2.86 2.50
CA ALA A 81 5.06 3.87 1.46
C ALA A 81 6.48 4.28 1.05
N ASP A 82 7.43 4.27 1.98
CA ASP A 82 8.83 4.56 1.73
C ASP A 82 9.45 3.55 0.75
N ILE A 83 9.22 2.26 0.98
CA ILE A 83 9.72 1.19 0.11
C ILE A 83 9.01 1.22 -1.24
N VAL A 84 7.69 1.40 -1.24
CA VAL A 84 6.89 1.48 -2.46
C VAL A 84 7.37 2.65 -3.33
N PHE A 85 7.62 3.81 -2.71
CA PHE A 85 8.13 4.99 -3.41
C PHE A 85 9.48 4.70 -4.07
N HIS A 86 10.41 4.10 -3.31
CA HIS A 86 11.73 3.72 -3.82
C HIS A 86 11.61 2.77 -5.02
N LEU A 87 10.77 1.75 -4.92
CA LEU A 87 10.59 0.78 -5.99
C LEU A 87 9.94 1.39 -7.23
N LEU A 88 8.99 2.29 -7.05
CA LEU A 88 8.37 3.00 -8.18
C LEU A 88 9.40 3.83 -8.95
N LEU A 89 10.23 4.59 -8.24
CA LEU A 89 11.26 5.39 -8.88
C LEU A 89 12.32 4.51 -9.55
N SER A 90 12.74 3.43 -8.89
CA SER A 90 13.77 2.54 -9.43
C SER A 90 13.30 1.84 -10.71
N SER A 91 12.00 1.63 -10.88
CA SER A 91 11.47 1.05 -12.12
C SER A 91 11.69 1.98 -13.32
N TYR A 92 11.93 3.27 -13.07
CA TYR A 92 12.27 4.27 -14.09
C TYR A 92 13.77 4.63 -14.08
N GLY A 93 14.59 3.86 -13.35
CA GLY A 93 16.02 4.14 -13.25
C GLY A 93 16.37 5.35 -12.39
N ILE A 94 15.48 5.75 -11.50
CA ILE A 94 15.62 6.93 -10.66
C ILE A 94 15.80 6.50 -9.21
N TYR A 95 16.75 7.08 -8.51
CA TYR A 95 17.01 6.80 -7.10
C TYR A 95 17.03 8.10 -6.31
N ALA A 96 16.13 8.23 -5.34
CA ALA A 96 16.10 9.37 -4.45
C ALA A 96 17.07 9.12 -3.28
N SER A 97 17.95 10.07 -2.99
CA SER A 97 18.85 9.98 -1.82
C SER A 97 18.23 10.56 -0.56
N ILE A 98 17.34 11.55 -0.71
CA ILE A 98 16.67 12.19 0.41
C ILE A 98 15.24 12.49 0.01
N ALA A 99 14.33 12.27 0.93
CA ALA A 99 12.94 12.65 0.76
C ALA A 99 12.41 13.22 2.07
N THR A 100 11.48 14.16 1.98
CA THR A 100 10.80 14.68 3.15
C THR A 100 9.32 14.35 3.08
N ILE A 101 8.68 14.26 4.23
CA ILE A 101 7.24 14.04 4.34
C ILE A 101 6.66 15.22 5.12
N GLY A 102 5.82 16.00 4.44
CA GLY A 102 5.02 17.02 5.11
C GLY A 102 3.71 16.39 5.53
N ALA A 103 3.72 15.70 6.67
CA ALA A 103 2.53 15.00 7.12
C ALA A 103 1.42 15.98 7.45
N SER A 104 0.23 15.72 6.88
CA SER A 104 -0.98 16.43 7.26
C SER A 104 -1.59 15.68 8.43
N ILE A 105 -1.71 16.37 9.55
CA ILE A 105 -2.37 15.82 10.74
C ILE A 105 -3.83 16.25 10.70
N GLU A 106 -4.68 15.27 10.57
CA GLU A 106 -6.11 15.51 10.59
C GLU A 106 -6.82 14.56 11.53
#